data_efcdd964aab41e55fa38f769994252e6
#
_entry.id   efcdd964aab41e55fa38f769994252e6
#
_cell.length_a   1.000
_cell.length_b   1.000
_cell.length_c   1.000
_cell.angle_alpha   90.00
_cell.angle_beta   90.00
_cell.angle_gamma   90.00
#
_symmetry.space_group_name_H-M   'P 1'
#
loop_
_entity.id
_entity.type
_entity.pdbx_description
1 polymer ?
#
loop_
_entity_poly.entity_id
_entity_poly.type
_entity_poly.pdbx_seq_one_letter_code
_entity_poly.pdbx_strand_id
1 'polypeptide(L)'
;MCTRFVYRGSNIITGFNFDIDLSVWTHKVMKEKERFYIGILRPDGAYHSYHGVNQNGNVGTLLYVHGNSAGAYQGGGNCMTIADLTEQFIKAQISFDEVLQIVKSKKIVYAPDATMQAMLSDVHGRTLVIEPGIGYREEQSKYSLITNYSLIKPESTRDFIVPGDDRYERALQLLDNCKNEFSVSDAFTLLHTVRQEGAWATRVSFVSSVNERTVYYTENNHFEHIIKFTFPFA
;
A
#
# COMPACT_ATOMS: atom_id res chain seq x y z
N MET A 1 9.19 7.15 -2.06
CA MET A 1 7.83 7.45 -2.59
C MET A 1 7.24 6.17 -3.13
N CYS A 2 5.92 5.96 -3.17
CA CYS A 2 5.34 4.66 -3.52
C CYS A 2 4.17 4.83 -4.49
N THR A 3 3.76 3.75 -5.14
CA THR A 3 2.54 3.68 -5.95
C THR A 3 1.76 2.43 -5.58
N ARG A 4 0.46 2.55 -5.36
CA ARG A 4 -0.42 1.46 -4.96
C ARG A 4 -1.72 1.52 -5.76
N PHE A 5 -2.14 0.39 -6.31
CA PHE A 5 -3.44 0.27 -6.96
C PHE A 5 -4.15 -1.05 -6.61
N VAL A 6 -5.47 -1.04 -6.79
CA VAL A 6 -6.36 -2.22 -6.79
C VAL A 6 -7.17 -2.16 -8.07
N TYR A 7 -7.19 -3.22 -8.85
CA TYR A 7 -8.05 -3.36 -10.02
C TYR A 7 -9.12 -4.43 -9.76
N ARG A 8 -10.36 -4.10 -10.07
CA ARG A 8 -11.54 -4.94 -9.86
C ARG A 8 -12.09 -5.39 -11.20
N GLY A 9 -11.90 -6.68 -11.52
CA GLY A 9 -12.39 -7.35 -12.71
C GLY A 9 -12.92 -8.73 -12.35
N SER A 10 -12.76 -9.69 -13.24
CA SER A 10 -12.98 -11.12 -12.96
C SER A 10 -12.03 -11.66 -11.88
N ASN A 11 -10.89 -10.97 -11.69
CA ASN A 11 -9.94 -11.17 -10.61
C ASN A 11 -9.71 -9.83 -9.90
N ILE A 12 -9.45 -9.89 -8.60
CA ILE A 12 -8.96 -8.73 -7.85
C ILE A 12 -7.43 -8.75 -7.91
N ILE A 13 -6.87 -7.75 -8.58
CA ILE A 13 -5.42 -7.61 -8.74
C ILE A 13 -4.96 -6.34 -8.02
N THR A 14 -3.98 -6.50 -7.19
CA THR A 14 -3.36 -5.45 -6.42
C THR A 14 -1.90 -5.30 -6.83
N GLY A 15 -1.44 -4.08 -7.07
CA GLY A 15 -0.03 -3.79 -7.31
C GLY A 15 0.52 -2.73 -6.38
N PHE A 16 1.79 -2.87 -6.04
CA PHE A 16 2.50 -1.94 -5.16
C PHE A 16 3.98 -1.82 -5.53
N ASN A 17 4.46 -0.59 -5.68
CA ASN A 17 5.87 -0.23 -5.70
C ASN A 17 6.26 0.36 -4.35
N PHE A 18 7.24 -0.27 -3.73
CA PHE A 18 7.87 0.19 -2.51
C PHE A 18 9.15 0.95 -2.84
N ASP A 19 9.08 2.27 -2.76
CA ASP A 19 10.16 3.18 -3.09
C ASP A 19 10.73 3.77 -1.81
N ILE A 20 12.01 3.49 -1.53
CA ILE A 20 12.62 3.80 -0.24
C ILE A 20 14.09 4.17 -0.41
N ASP A 21 14.55 5.11 0.41
CA ASP A 21 15.97 5.43 0.56
C ASP A 21 16.61 4.48 1.58
N LEU A 22 17.57 3.66 1.11
CA LEU A 22 18.29 2.69 1.93
C LEU A 22 19.26 3.33 2.92
N SER A 23 19.57 4.63 2.78
CA SER A 23 20.36 5.36 3.77
C SER A 23 19.56 5.65 5.05
N VAL A 24 18.21 5.60 4.96
CA VAL A 24 17.29 5.94 6.05
C VAL A 24 16.61 4.69 6.62
N TRP A 25 16.27 3.73 5.75
CA TRP A 25 15.42 2.60 6.11
C TRP A 25 16.03 1.26 5.72
N THR A 26 15.93 0.29 6.60
CA THR A 26 16.26 -1.12 6.33
C THR A 26 14.97 -1.91 6.12
N HIS A 27 14.92 -2.66 5.03
CA HIS A 27 13.77 -3.51 4.70
C HIS A 27 14.20 -4.94 4.37
N LYS A 28 13.23 -5.85 4.40
CA LYS A 28 13.42 -7.25 4.00
C LYS A 28 12.10 -7.82 3.49
N VAL A 29 12.15 -8.59 2.40
CA VAL A 29 10.99 -9.39 1.95
C VAL A 29 10.85 -10.60 2.87
N MET A 30 9.69 -10.73 3.50
CA MET A 30 9.35 -11.77 4.45
C MET A 30 8.25 -12.66 3.87
N LYS A 31 8.46 -13.97 3.95
CA LYS A 31 7.53 -15.00 3.46
C LYS A 31 7.22 -15.95 4.61
N GLU A 32 6.04 -15.81 5.18
CA GLU A 32 5.53 -16.66 6.25
C GLU A 32 4.35 -17.48 5.72
N LYS A 33 3.99 -18.55 6.40
CA LYS A 33 2.86 -19.41 5.99
C LYS A 33 1.58 -18.61 5.72
N GLU A 34 1.33 -17.60 6.56
CA GLU A 34 0.07 -16.84 6.56
C GLU A 34 0.20 -15.45 5.94
N ARG A 35 1.42 -14.98 5.66
CA ARG A 35 1.68 -13.62 5.19
C ARG A 35 2.87 -13.54 4.25
N PHE A 36 2.74 -12.69 3.25
CA PHE A 36 3.85 -12.10 2.50
C PHE A 36 3.92 -10.62 2.86
N TYR A 37 5.09 -10.11 3.24
CA TYR A 37 5.20 -8.68 3.54
C TYR A 37 6.62 -8.14 3.35
N ILE A 38 6.71 -6.83 3.13
CA ILE A 38 7.95 -6.07 3.19
C ILE A 38 8.09 -5.61 4.63
N GLY A 39 8.98 -6.24 5.36
CA GLY A 39 9.30 -5.89 6.74
C GLY A 39 10.19 -4.66 6.80
N ILE A 40 9.84 -3.71 7.65
CA ILE A 40 10.65 -2.52 7.94
C ILE A 40 11.26 -2.68 9.32
N LEU A 41 12.60 -2.65 9.40
CA LEU A 41 13.30 -2.72 10.67
C LEU A 41 13.01 -1.47 11.50
N ARG A 42 12.53 -1.67 12.72
CA ARG A 42 12.18 -0.59 13.64
C ARG A 42 13.18 -0.51 14.81
N PRO A 43 13.18 0.60 15.60
CA PRO A 43 14.08 0.76 16.74
C PRO A 43 13.98 -0.33 17.82
N ASP A 44 12.87 -1.06 17.88
CA ASP A 44 12.69 -2.22 18.75
C ASP A 44 13.45 -3.48 18.28
N GLY A 45 14.12 -3.41 17.11
CA GLY A 45 14.87 -4.50 16.52
C GLY A 45 14.01 -5.50 15.72
N ALA A 46 12.69 -5.27 15.62
CA ALA A 46 11.78 -6.14 14.88
C ALA A 46 11.50 -5.62 13.45
N TYR A 47 11.19 -6.56 12.55
CA TYR A 47 10.68 -6.24 11.23
C TYR A 47 9.15 -6.16 11.27
N HIS A 48 8.60 -4.96 11.14
CA HIS A 48 7.17 -4.71 11.15
C HIS A 48 6.54 -4.84 9.77
N SER A 49 5.32 -5.41 9.71
CA SER A 49 4.61 -5.69 8.46
C SER A 49 3.70 -4.52 8.03
N TYR A 50 4.29 -3.46 7.51
CA TYR A 50 3.55 -2.26 7.07
C TYR A 50 3.08 -2.31 5.61
N HIS A 51 3.60 -3.26 4.83
CA HIS A 51 3.23 -3.45 3.42
C HIS A 51 3.17 -4.95 3.16
N GLY A 52 2.00 -5.48 2.85
CA GLY A 52 1.91 -6.93 2.64
C GLY A 52 0.51 -7.44 2.34
N VAL A 53 0.46 -8.75 2.17
CA VAL A 53 -0.71 -9.55 1.84
C VAL A 53 -0.81 -10.69 2.83
N ASN A 54 -2.00 -11.01 3.33
CA ASN A 54 -2.21 -12.20 4.13
C ASN A 54 -2.97 -13.30 3.36
N GLN A 55 -3.00 -14.50 3.91
CA GLN A 55 -3.66 -15.68 3.30
C GLN A 55 -5.16 -15.50 3.05
N ASN A 56 -5.80 -14.54 3.71
CA ASN A 56 -7.22 -14.21 3.52
C ASN A 56 -7.44 -13.26 2.33
N GLY A 57 -6.37 -12.86 1.63
CA GLY A 57 -6.43 -11.93 0.52
C GLY A 57 -6.49 -10.44 0.92
N ASN A 58 -6.33 -10.14 2.21
CA ASN A 58 -6.23 -8.75 2.67
C ASN A 58 -4.86 -8.17 2.31
N VAL A 59 -4.84 -6.95 1.79
CA VAL A 59 -3.63 -6.23 1.42
C VAL A 59 -3.59 -4.88 2.10
N GLY A 60 -2.53 -4.62 2.85
CA GLY A 60 -2.25 -3.34 3.49
C GLY A 60 -0.96 -2.72 2.99
N THR A 61 -0.96 -1.42 2.76
CA THR A 61 0.25 -0.66 2.40
C THR A 61 0.23 0.72 3.01
N LEU A 62 1.38 1.19 3.46
CA LEU A 62 1.62 2.57 3.85
C LEU A 62 2.37 3.31 2.73
N LEU A 63 2.03 4.56 2.51
CA LEU A 63 2.71 5.44 1.57
C LEU A 63 3.04 6.75 2.28
N TYR A 64 4.25 7.24 2.11
CA TYR A 64 4.61 8.57 2.60
C TYR A 64 3.65 9.61 2.02
N VAL A 65 3.25 10.56 2.86
CA VAL A 65 2.50 11.75 2.48
C VAL A 65 3.02 12.94 3.27
N HIS A 66 2.98 14.14 2.69
CA HIS A 66 3.29 15.34 3.48
C HIS A 66 2.29 15.47 4.63
N GLY A 67 2.81 15.54 5.87
CA GLY A 67 2.01 15.51 7.08
C GLY A 67 1.24 16.81 7.34
N ASN A 68 0.18 16.71 8.12
CA ASN A 68 -0.60 17.83 8.61
C ASN A 68 -0.69 17.78 10.15
N SER A 69 -0.93 18.93 10.78
CA SER A 69 -0.97 19.05 12.25
C SER A 69 -2.11 18.25 12.89
N ALA A 70 -3.24 18.07 12.20
CA ALA A 70 -4.37 17.32 12.73
C ALA A 70 -4.10 15.82 12.81
N GLY A 71 -3.24 15.28 11.91
CA GLY A 71 -2.77 13.90 11.90
C GLY A 71 -1.54 13.64 12.78
N ALA A 72 -0.94 14.67 13.38
CA ALA A 72 0.25 14.51 14.20
C ALA A 72 0.07 13.46 15.29
N TYR A 73 1.14 12.69 15.57
CA TYR A 73 1.13 11.66 16.59
C TYR A 73 0.64 12.20 17.93
N GLN A 74 -0.26 11.46 18.53
CA GLN A 74 -0.79 11.70 19.88
C GLN A 74 -0.94 10.35 20.57
N GLY A 75 -0.40 10.25 21.79
CA GLY A 75 -0.67 9.10 22.65
C GLY A 75 -2.07 9.22 23.30
N GLY A 76 -2.66 8.08 23.64
CA GLY A 76 -3.93 8.04 24.37
C GLY A 76 -4.95 7.04 23.80
N GLY A 77 -5.88 6.58 24.64
CA GLY A 77 -6.79 5.47 24.33
C GLY A 77 -7.77 5.71 23.16
N ASN A 78 -7.98 6.98 22.74
CA ASN A 78 -8.86 7.30 21.62
C ASN A 78 -8.11 7.50 20.29
N CYS A 79 -6.79 7.30 20.28
CA CYS A 79 -5.96 7.39 19.08
C CYS A 79 -5.44 6.01 18.69
N MET A 80 -5.22 5.84 17.38
CA MET A 80 -4.53 4.68 16.81
C MET A 80 -3.60 5.16 15.72
N THR A 81 -2.36 4.66 15.68
CA THR A 81 -1.47 5.02 14.57
C THR A 81 -1.88 4.31 13.30
N ILE A 82 -1.68 4.98 12.18
CA ILE A 82 -1.93 4.37 10.86
C ILE A 82 -1.05 3.14 10.64
N ALA A 83 0.14 3.11 11.24
CA ALA A 83 1.07 1.98 11.18
C ALA A 83 0.52 0.76 11.92
N ASP A 84 0.05 0.94 13.18
CA ASP A 84 -0.53 -0.16 13.97
C ASP A 84 -1.80 -0.70 13.33
N LEU A 85 -2.66 0.19 12.81
CA LEU A 85 -3.89 -0.21 12.11
C LEU A 85 -3.57 -1.09 10.89
N THR A 86 -2.61 -0.65 10.06
CA THR A 86 -2.20 -1.38 8.86
C THR A 86 -1.56 -2.72 9.22
N GLU A 87 -0.70 -2.74 10.23
CA GLU A 87 -0.03 -3.97 10.67
C GLU A 87 -1.02 -4.99 11.24
N GLN A 88 -1.97 -4.57 12.07
CA GLN A 88 -3.03 -5.46 12.60
C GLN A 88 -3.88 -6.06 11.47
N PHE A 89 -4.18 -5.26 10.43
CA PHE A 89 -4.92 -5.74 9.27
C PHE A 89 -4.13 -6.78 8.45
N ILE A 90 -2.83 -6.55 8.20
CA ILE A 90 -1.96 -7.51 7.52
C ILE A 90 -1.78 -8.78 8.36
N LYS A 91 -1.71 -8.66 9.68
CA LYS A 91 -1.65 -9.81 10.61
C LYS A 91 -2.96 -10.58 10.75
N ALA A 92 -4.02 -10.18 10.03
CA ALA A 92 -5.37 -10.73 10.16
C ALA A 92 -5.93 -10.67 11.60
N GLN A 93 -5.44 -9.75 12.43
CA GLN A 93 -5.93 -9.51 13.80
C GLN A 93 -7.23 -8.72 13.79
N ILE A 94 -7.48 -7.97 12.73
CA ILE A 94 -8.72 -7.23 12.47
C ILE A 94 -9.18 -7.45 11.04
N SER A 95 -10.48 -7.53 10.84
CA SER A 95 -11.14 -7.62 9.54
C SER A 95 -11.30 -6.25 8.88
N PHE A 96 -11.68 -6.21 7.60
CA PHE A 96 -11.98 -4.95 6.91
C PHE A 96 -13.12 -4.17 7.57
N ASP A 97 -14.15 -4.87 8.05
CA ASP A 97 -15.28 -4.23 8.73
C ASP A 97 -14.89 -3.65 10.10
N GLU A 98 -13.99 -4.32 10.83
CA GLU A 98 -13.42 -3.78 12.08
C GLU A 98 -12.54 -2.55 11.80
N VAL A 99 -11.76 -2.54 10.70
CA VAL A 99 -11.05 -1.32 10.28
C VAL A 99 -12.02 -0.17 10.07
N LEU A 100 -13.14 -0.40 9.36
CA LEU A 100 -14.18 0.62 9.17
C LEU A 100 -14.76 1.13 10.49
N GLN A 101 -14.99 0.27 11.46
CA GLN A 101 -15.44 0.70 12.80
C GLN A 101 -14.37 1.52 13.53
N ILE A 102 -13.11 1.12 13.42
CA ILE A 102 -11.99 1.83 14.04
C ILE A 102 -11.86 3.24 13.47
N VAL A 103 -11.86 3.42 12.15
CA VAL A 103 -11.71 4.75 11.55
C VAL A 103 -12.92 5.67 11.78
N LYS A 104 -14.09 5.09 12.09
CA LYS A 104 -15.30 5.84 12.49
C LYS A 104 -15.28 6.26 13.96
N SER A 105 -14.62 5.50 14.83
CA SER A 105 -14.71 5.66 16.29
C SER A 105 -13.44 6.21 16.93
N LYS A 106 -12.27 6.05 16.27
CA LYS A 106 -10.97 6.50 16.79
C LYS A 106 -10.35 7.57 15.89
N LYS A 107 -9.54 8.42 16.46
CA LYS A 107 -8.68 9.34 15.72
C LYS A 107 -7.48 8.56 15.18
N ILE A 108 -7.35 8.52 13.85
CA ILE A 108 -6.17 7.95 13.21
C ILE A 108 -5.09 9.01 13.11
N VAL A 109 -3.89 8.67 13.60
CA VAL A 109 -2.74 9.56 13.66
C VAL A 109 -1.53 8.96 12.94
N TYR A 110 -0.54 9.80 12.60
CA TYR A 110 0.74 9.33 12.10
C TYR A 110 1.50 8.49 13.14
N ALA A 111 2.47 7.70 12.67
CA ALA A 111 3.48 7.14 13.56
C ALA A 111 4.38 8.29 14.11
N PRO A 112 5.08 8.08 15.25
CA PRO A 112 5.91 9.14 15.84
C PRO A 112 7.00 9.71 14.93
N ASP A 113 7.47 8.92 13.98
CA ASP A 113 8.64 9.16 13.16
C ASP A 113 8.39 9.16 11.64
N ALA A 114 7.13 8.97 11.22
CA ALA A 114 6.80 8.93 9.80
C ALA A 114 5.36 9.38 9.52
N THR A 115 5.21 10.27 8.54
CA THR A 115 3.90 10.71 8.05
C THR A 115 3.48 9.81 6.89
N MET A 116 2.47 8.98 7.10
CA MET A 116 2.00 7.99 6.14
C MET A 116 0.49 8.05 5.98
N GLN A 117 0.03 7.72 4.78
CA GLN A 117 -1.35 7.34 4.48
C GLN A 117 -1.41 5.85 4.18
N ALA A 118 -2.59 5.24 4.30
CA ALA A 118 -2.78 3.83 4.02
C ALA A 118 -3.78 3.60 2.89
N MET A 119 -3.54 2.53 2.11
CA MET A 119 -4.59 1.87 1.35
C MET A 119 -4.71 0.42 1.83
N LEU A 120 -5.89 0.08 2.33
CA LEU A 120 -6.25 -1.27 2.75
C LEU A 120 -7.28 -1.84 1.79
N SER A 121 -7.13 -3.09 1.38
CA SER A 121 -8.12 -3.76 0.54
C SER A 121 -8.31 -5.21 0.97
N ASP A 122 -9.52 -5.74 0.79
CA ASP A 122 -9.85 -7.12 1.11
C ASP A 122 -9.95 -8.02 -0.14
N VAL A 123 -10.23 -9.29 0.09
CA VAL A 123 -10.40 -10.33 -0.93
C VAL A 123 -11.53 -10.02 -1.93
N HIS A 124 -12.51 -9.19 -1.57
CA HIS A 124 -13.60 -8.74 -2.43
C HIS A 124 -13.26 -7.47 -3.23
N GLY A 125 -12.06 -6.92 -3.04
CA GLY A 125 -11.62 -5.68 -3.65
C GLY A 125 -12.21 -4.41 -2.98
N ARG A 126 -12.95 -4.54 -1.87
CA ARG A 126 -13.32 -3.36 -1.07
C ARG A 126 -12.03 -2.66 -0.68
N THR A 127 -11.99 -1.37 -0.83
CA THR A 127 -10.76 -0.59 -0.62
C THR A 127 -11.05 0.62 0.24
N LEU A 128 -10.16 0.88 1.18
CA LEU A 128 -10.21 2.01 2.09
C LEU A 128 -8.90 2.80 1.99
N VAL A 129 -9.00 4.07 1.63
CA VAL A 129 -7.90 5.05 1.74
C VAL A 129 -8.07 5.78 3.06
N ILE A 130 -7.01 5.84 3.86
CA ILE A 130 -7.02 6.49 5.18
C ILE A 130 -5.89 7.51 5.22
N GLU A 131 -6.25 8.77 5.47
CA GLU A 131 -5.32 9.89 5.56
C GLU A 131 -5.41 10.51 6.96
N PRO A 132 -4.42 10.27 7.84
CA PRO A 132 -4.44 10.78 9.21
C PRO A 132 -4.65 12.29 9.27
N GLY A 133 -5.60 12.72 10.13
CA GLY A 133 -5.96 14.13 10.29
C GLY A 133 -6.83 14.73 9.19
N ILE A 134 -7.11 13.96 8.12
CA ILE A 134 -8.00 14.36 7.02
C ILE A 134 -9.27 13.50 7.05
N GLY A 135 -9.13 12.18 7.08
CA GLY A 135 -10.25 11.27 7.11
C GLY A 135 -9.99 9.94 6.40
N TYR A 136 -11.07 9.35 5.92
CA TYR A 136 -11.01 8.12 5.12
C TYR A 136 -12.00 8.17 3.97
N ARG A 137 -11.73 7.36 2.92
CA ARG A 137 -12.60 7.22 1.76
C ARG A 137 -12.69 5.76 1.34
N GLU A 138 -13.91 5.25 1.21
CA GLU A 138 -14.18 3.95 0.60
C GLU A 138 -14.16 4.08 -0.92
N GLU A 139 -13.46 3.16 -1.58
CA GLU A 139 -13.32 3.12 -3.02
C GLU A 139 -14.02 1.88 -3.58
N GLN A 140 -14.92 2.10 -4.56
CA GLN A 140 -15.71 1.02 -5.18
C GLN A 140 -15.69 1.06 -6.73
N SER A 141 -14.96 2.00 -7.32
CA SER A 141 -14.82 2.11 -8.78
C SER A 141 -14.03 0.93 -9.37
N LYS A 142 -13.95 0.84 -10.70
CA LYS A 142 -13.23 -0.23 -11.42
C LYS A 142 -11.80 -0.43 -10.90
N TYR A 143 -11.16 0.64 -10.47
CA TYR A 143 -9.85 0.60 -9.83
C TYR A 143 -9.74 1.67 -8.74
N SER A 144 -8.76 1.50 -7.85
CA SER A 144 -8.30 2.50 -6.89
C SER A 144 -6.81 2.72 -7.08
N LEU A 145 -6.35 3.94 -6.95
CA LEU A 145 -4.95 4.32 -7.16
C LEU A 145 -4.56 5.39 -6.16
N ILE A 146 -3.43 5.22 -5.47
CA ILE A 146 -2.78 6.27 -4.67
C ILE A 146 -1.28 6.33 -4.92
N THR A 147 -0.73 7.51 -4.70
CA THR A 147 0.72 7.77 -4.65
C THR A 147 1.05 8.50 -3.35
N ASN A 148 1.83 9.57 -3.39
CA ASN A 148 2.36 10.23 -2.21
C ASN A 148 1.69 11.57 -1.88
N TYR A 149 0.49 11.80 -2.38
CA TYR A 149 -0.31 12.98 -2.05
C TYR A 149 -1.74 12.59 -1.67
N SER A 150 -2.43 13.53 -1.02
CA SER A 150 -3.79 13.35 -0.55
C SER A 150 -4.77 13.20 -1.73
N LEU A 151 -5.62 12.17 -1.66
CA LEU A 151 -6.77 12.02 -2.55
C LEU A 151 -8.05 12.61 -1.96
N ILE A 152 -8.13 12.71 -0.63
CA ILE A 152 -9.33 13.21 0.06
C ILE A 152 -9.32 14.73 0.06
N LYS A 153 -8.12 15.33 0.24
CA LYS A 153 -7.91 16.78 0.29
C LYS A 153 -6.68 17.18 -0.54
N PRO A 154 -6.73 17.10 -1.89
CA PRO A 154 -5.57 17.30 -2.76
C PRO A 154 -4.81 18.61 -2.53
N GLU A 155 -5.52 19.69 -2.17
CA GLU A 155 -4.92 20.99 -1.87
C GLU A 155 -3.98 20.95 -0.66
N SER A 156 -4.13 19.99 0.27
CA SER A 156 -3.26 19.86 1.45
C SER A 156 -1.85 19.41 1.12
N THR A 157 -1.63 18.80 -0.03
CA THR A 157 -0.33 18.23 -0.44
C THR A 157 0.15 18.74 -1.80
N ARG A 158 -0.64 19.57 -2.50
CA ARG A 158 -0.32 20.07 -3.85
C ARG A 158 1.06 20.71 -3.95
N ASP A 159 1.41 21.56 -2.99
CA ASP A 159 2.66 22.31 -3.00
C ASP A 159 3.89 21.44 -2.68
N PHE A 160 3.66 20.17 -2.29
CA PHE A 160 4.70 19.20 -1.92
C PHE A 160 4.88 18.10 -2.97
N ILE A 161 4.16 18.19 -4.10
CA ILE A 161 4.38 17.28 -5.23
C ILE A 161 5.75 17.60 -5.81
N VAL A 162 6.58 16.55 -5.94
CA VAL A 162 7.91 16.70 -6.53
C VAL A 162 7.76 17.13 -7.99
N PRO A 163 8.43 18.20 -8.43
CA PRO A 163 8.36 18.62 -9.83
C PRO A 163 8.71 17.48 -10.79
N GLY A 164 7.84 17.22 -11.76
CA GLY A 164 7.99 16.14 -12.73
C GLY A 164 7.53 14.76 -12.25
N ASP A 165 6.98 14.64 -11.05
CA ASP A 165 6.32 13.40 -10.61
C ASP A 165 4.95 13.25 -11.30
N ASP A 166 4.91 12.43 -12.33
CA ASP A 166 3.74 12.10 -13.15
C ASP A 166 3.28 10.63 -12.97
N ARG A 167 3.73 9.97 -11.91
CA ARG A 167 3.43 8.55 -11.64
C ARG A 167 1.93 8.27 -11.52
N TYR A 168 1.20 9.17 -10.88
CA TYR A 168 -0.25 9.02 -10.73
C TYR A 168 -0.94 9.07 -12.09
N GLU A 169 -0.62 10.06 -12.91
CA GLU A 169 -1.20 10.27 -14.24
C GLU A 169 -0.88 9.13 -15.19
N ARG A 170 0.37 8.65 -15.19
CA ARG A 170 0.79 7.49 -16.01
C ARG A 170 0.10 6.20 -15.57
N ALA A 171 0.00 5.96 -14.26
CA ALA A 171 -0.71 4.80 -13.75
C ALA A 171 -2.21 4.87 -14.08
N LEU A 172 -2.83 6.04 -13.89
CA LEU A 172 -4.23 6.30 -14.21
C LEU A 172 -4.51 6.02 -15.70
N GLN A 173 -3.68 6.54 -16.60
CA GLN A 173 -3.82 6.31 -18.03
C GLN A 173 -3.77 4.83 -18.41
N LEU A 174 -2.88 4.04 -17.79
CA LEU A 174 -2.80 2.59 -18.03
C LEU A 174 -4.03 1.86 -17.51
N LEU A 175 -4.55 2.23 -16.34
CA LEU A 175 -5.75 1.65 -15.75
C LEU A 175 -7.01 1.98 -16.59
N ASP A 176 -7.14 3.23 -17.06
CA ASP A 176 -8.26 3.67 -17.89
C ASP A 176 -8.27 3.00 -19.27
N ASN A 177 -7.10 2.83 -19.87
CA ASN A 177 -6.96 2.24 -21.20
C ASN A 177 -7.09 0.71 -21.22
N CYS A 178 -7.16 0.07 -20.06
CA CYS A 178 -7.38 -1.38 -19.98
C CYS A 178 -8.79 -1.74 -20.44
N LYS A 179 -8.90 -2.24 -21.68
CA LYS A 179 -10.18 -2.64 -22.31
C LYS A 179 -10.57 -4.08 -22.02
N ASN A 180 -9.59 -4.93 -21.74
CA ASN A 180 -9.74 -6.36 -21.52
C ASN A 180 -9.64 -6.69 -20.01
N GLU A 181 -9.60 -7.97 -19.69
CA GLU A 181 -9.27 -8.42 -18.34
C GLU A 181 -7.86 -7.96 -17.97
N PHE A 182 -7.73 -7.33 -16.81
CA PHE A 182 -6.45 -6.87 -16.29
C PHE A 182 -5.72 -8.06 -15.67
N SER A 183 -4.53 -8.34 -16.17
CA SER A 183 -3.72 -9.49 -15.76
C SER A 183 -2.58 -9.11 -14.80
N VAL A 184 -1.94 -10.12 -14.22
CA VAL A 184 -0.69 -9.94 -13.45
C VAL A 184 0.40 -9.29 -14.32
N SER A 185 0.48 -9.63 -15.61
CA SER A 185 1.43 -9.02 -16.55
C SER A 185 1.15 -7.54 -16.77
N ASP A 186 -0.12 -7.15 -16.91
CA ASP A 186 -0.50 -5.73 -17.04
C ASP A 186 -0.16 -4.96 -15.76
N ALA A 187 -0.36 -5.58 -14.61
CA ALA A 187 0.01 -5.01 -13.32
C ALA A 187 1.52 -4.75 -13.22
N PHE A 188 2.38 -5.69 -13.64
CA PHE A 188 3.82 -5.47 -13.67
C PHE A 188 4.24 -4.44 -14.72
N THR A 189 3.58 -4.38 -15.87
CA THR A 189 3.79 -3.32 -16.88
C THR A 189 3.51 -1.94 -16.28
N LEU A 190 2.41 -1.80 -15.54
CA LEU A 190 2.09 -0.56 -14.83
C LEU A 190 3.17 -0.23 -13.80
N LEU A 191 3.51 -1.16 -12.90
CA LEU A 191 4.51 -0.94 -11.86
C LEU A 191 5.88 -0.58 -12.46
N HIS A 192 6.30 -1.24 -13.54
CA HIS A 192 7.52 -0.91 -14.27
C HIS A 192 7.49 0.51 -14.85
N THR A 193 6.35 0.93 -15.41
CA THR A 193 6.18 2.27 -16.01
C THR A 193 6.33 3.38 -14.98
N VAL A 194 5.88 3.13 -13.73
CA VAL A 194 5.90 4.14 -12.65
C VAL A 194 6.98 3.87 -11.59
N ARG A 195 7.95 3.00 -11.90
CA ARG A 195 9.07 2.73 -10.98
C ARG A 195 9.93 3.96 -10.78
N GLN A 196 10.62 4.01 -9.68
CA GLN A 196 11.56 5.06 -9.34
C GLN A 196 13.00 4.56 -9.45
N GLU A 197 13.92 5.50 -9.66
CA GLU A 197 15.36 5.29 -9.70
C GLU A 197 16.07 6.25 -8.73
N GLY A 198 17.39 6.10 -8.53
CA GLY A 198 18.18 6.96 -7.66
C GLY A 198 17.98 6.67 -6.16
N ALA A 199 18.04 7.68 -5.32
CA ALA A 199 17.97 7.53 -3.86
C ALA A 199 16.66 6.87 -3.41
N TRP A 200 15.54 7.26 -3.99
CA TRP A 200 14.22 6.73 -3.72
C TRP A 200 13.81 5.62 -4.70
N ALA A 201 14.76 4.84 -5.18
CA ALA A 201 14.46 3.79 -6.15
C ALA A 201 13.45 2.78 -5.61
N THR A 202 12.66 2.19 -6.51
CA THR A 202 11.78 1.08 -6.21
C THR A 202 12.62 -0.13 -5.79
N ARG A 203 12.46 -0.57 -4.56
CA ARG A 203 13.22 -1.70 -3.99
C ARG A 203 12.46 -3.00 -4.07
N VAL A 204 11.15 -2.94 -3.96
CA VAL A 204 10.28 -4.11 -4.11
C VAL A 204 9.05 -3.70 -4.89
N SER A 205 8.71 -4.47 -5.92
CA SER A 205 7.40 -4.40 -6.57
C SER A 205 6.68 -5.71 -6.31
N PHE A 206 5.41 -5.65 -5.87
CA PHE A 206 4.61 -6.87 -5.79
C PHE A 206 3.25 -6.71 -6.43
N VAL A 207 2.72 -7.82 -6.93
CA VAL A 207 1.37 -7.98 -7.44
C VAL A 207 0.71 -9.14 -6.72
N SER A 208 -0.44 -8.90 -6.11
CA SER A 208 -1.28 -9.96 -5.52
C SER A 208 -2.45 -10.28 -6.44
N SER A 209 -2.64 -11.55 -6.71
CA SER A 209 -3.78 -12.11 -7.46
C SER A 209 -4.65 -12.93 -6.49
N VAL A 210 -5.89 -12.49 -6.29
CA VAL A 210 -6.81 -13.15 -5.36
C VAL A 210 -7.18 -14.53 -5.87
N ASN A 211 -7.56 -14.66 -7.14
CA ASN A 211 -7.99 -15.95 -7.72
C ASN A 211 -6.88 -17.01 -7.67
N GLU A 212 -5.62 -16.59 -7.80
CA GLU A 212 -4.48 -17.49 -7.77
C GLU A 212 -3.92 -17.70 -6.35
N ARG A 213 -4.39 -16.94 -5.37
CA ARG A 213 -3.85 -16.90 -3.98
C ARG A 213 -2.32 -16.72 -3.98
N THR A 214 -1.82 -15.92 -4.89
CA THR A 214 -0.39 -15.80 -5.17
C THR A 214 0.04 -14.34 -5.13
N VAL A 215 1.19 -14.11 -4.51
CA VAL A 215 1.93 -12.87 -4.61
C VAL A 215 3.10 -13.07 -5.56
N TYR A 216 3.16 -12.27 -6.58
CA TYR A 216 4.28 -12.16 -7.50
C TYR A 216 5.09 -10.94 -7.08
N TYR A 217 6.40 -11.05 -7.04
CA TYR A 217 7.23 -9.91 -6.65
C TYR A 217 8.58 -9.92 -7.35
N THR A 218 9.19 -8.75 -7.41
CA THR A 218 10.56 -8.53 -7.84
C THR A 218 11.24 -7.53 -6.92
N GLU A 219 12.57 -7.57 -6.87
CA GLU A 219 13.39 -6.68 -6.05
C GLU A 219 14.32 -5.85 -6.92
N ASN A 220 14.62 -4.62 -6.49
CA ASN A 220 15.60 -3.71 -7.10
C ASN A 220 15.40 -3.47 -8.61
N ASN A 221 14.12 -3.30 -9.02
CA ASN A 221 13.73 -3.06 -10.42
C ASN A 221 14.08 -4.18 -11.42
N HIS A 222 14.33 -5.41 -10.94
CA HIS A 222 14.61 -6.59 -11.80
C HIS A 222 13.33 -7.21 -12.34
N PHE A 223 12.55 -6.44 -13.14
CA PHE A 223 11.25 -6.88 -13.67
C PHE A 223 11.34 -8.09 -14.62
N GLU A 224 12.52 -8.45 -15.07
CA GLU A 224 12.80 -9.69 -15.79
C GLU A 224 12.83 -10.93 -14.86
N HIS A 225 12.89 -10.69 -13.54
CA HIS A 225 12.98 -11.72 -12.52
C HIS A 225 11.79 -11.65 -11.54
N ILE A 226 10.66 -12.26 -11.93
CA ILE A 226 9.45 -12.31 -11.10
C ILE A 226 9.43 -13.61 -10.31
N ILE A 227 9.37 -13.47 -8.98
CA ILE A 227 9.33 -14.57 -8.03
C ILE A 227 7.88 -14.77 -7.57
N LYS A 228 7.47 -16.03 -7.36
CA LYS A 228 6.13 -16.39 -6.89
C LYS A 228 6.17 -16.83 -5.42
N PHE A 229 5.17 -16.39 -4.69
CA PHE A 229 4.82 -16.91 -3.36
C PHE A 229 3.33 -17.22 -3.33
N THR A 230 2.99 -18.50 -3.22
CA THR A 230 1.60 -18.97 -3.18
C THR A 230 1.24 -19.37 -1.76
N PHE A 231 0.13 -18.85 -1.25
CA PHE A 231 -0.40 -19.23 0.05
C PHE A 231 -0.87 -20.69 0.02
N PRO A 232 -0.49 -21.52 1.00
CA PRO A 232 -0.98 -22.88 1.08
C PRO A 232 -2.51 -22.90 1.23
N PHE A 233 -3.14 -23.92 0.72
CA PHE A 233 -4.54 -24.20 1.05
C PHE A 233 -4.64 -24.53 2.53
N ALA A 234 -5.65 -23.95 3.20
CA ALA A 234 -5.94 -24.25 4.60
C ALA A 234 -6.50 -25.69 4.72
#